data_e98a03f3d772c9f51e9366d04722a64f
#
_entry.id   e98a03f3d772c9f51e9366d04722a64f
#
_cell.length_a   1.000
_cell.length_b   1.000
_cell.length_c   1.000
_cell.angle_alpha   90.00
_cell.angle_beta   90.00
_cell.angle_gamma   90.00
#
_symmetry.space_group_name_H-M   'P 1'
#
loop_
_entity.id
_entity.type
_entity.pdbx_description
1 polymer ?
#
loop_
_entity_poly.entity_id
_entity_poly.type
_entity_poly.pdbx_seq_one_letter_code
_entity_poly.pdbx_strand_id
1 'polypeptide(L)'
;MNDQSKMPVQPKPKKPGLLLRLLRPSFRRPYSPSDVKLNGATALVTGTTSGVGLETCRSLLSHGVAQLIMSARTQKKGEDVAAGLRLQYPRADIQVWELEMESYDSVIAFAERAFKDLKRLDIVILNAGTLQADVYQAAYTEHEVMFQVNYLSTALLARLFVHVLRERSLKGVPGRLTVVSTTMALLYDKIRHDLPTWESMDSLVRLQKPKDNTVEFWLERFIVPRSLLHIVVYDLSRSVSPSEVIVNAVCEWSIRDTQLHNLIEHMSWLHFTTKIASALFGKSLEQAAQDYIHAVAVEGKNSHGEAIGNFKIQKR
;
A
#
# COMPACT_ATOMS: atom_id res chain seq x y z
N MET A 1 -57.94 -22.40 -13.03
CA MET A 1 -57.01 -21.91 -11.96
C MET A 1 -55.65 -21.78 -12.59
N ASN A 2 -55.23 -20.50 -12.69
CA ASN A 2 -54.05 -20.09 -13.43
C ASN A 2 -52.77 -20.51 -12.73
N ASP A 3 -51.94 -21.23 -13.45
CA ASP A 3 -50.53 -21.45 -13.08
C ASP A 3 -49.76 -20.22 -13.62
N GLN A 4 -49.61 -19.20 -12.78
CA GLN A 4 -48.68 -18.10 -12.99
C GLN A 4 -47.43 -18.35 -12.23
N SER A 5 -46.33 -18.16 -12.91
CA SER A 5 -45.00 -17.87 -12.36
C SER A 5 -43.90 -18.93 -12.46
N LYS A 6 -43.39 -19.05 -13.62
CA LYS A 6 -41.93 -19.25 -13.74
C LYS A 6 -41.38 -18.23 -14.74
N MET A 7 -41.08 -17.02 -14.26
CA MET A 7 -40.25 -16.14 -15.05
C MET A 7 -38.86 -16.78 -15.25
N PRO A 8 -38.34 -16.82 -16.49
CA PRO A 8 -37.02 -17.35 -16.74
C PRO A 8 -35.97 -16.53 -15.98
N VAL A 9 -35.24 -17.17 -15.09
CA VAL A 9 -34.08 -16.58 -14.42
C VAL A 9 -33.07 -16.22 -15.52
N GLN A 10 -32.91 -14.94 -15.77
CA GLN A 10 -31.87 -14.48 -16.70
C GLN A 10 -30.52 -14.99 -16.22
N PRO A 11 -29.72 -15.61 -17.10
CA PRO A 11 -28.38 -16.08 -16.73
C PRO A 11 -27.54 -14.89 -16.28
N LYS A 12 -27.02 -14.94 -15.05
CA LYS A 12 -26.10 -13.94 -14.54
C LYS A 12 -24.97 -13.78 -15.54
N PRO A 13 -24.59 -12.54 -15.92
CA PRO A 13 -23.51 -12.32 -16.87
C PRO A 13 -22.25 -13.05 -16.37
N LYS A 14 -21.65 -13.88 -17.22
CA LYS A 14 -20.41 -14.60 -16.91
C LYS A 14 -19.35 -13.55 -16.55
N LYS A 15 -18.82 -13.65 -15.35
CA LYS A 15 -17.72 -12.78 -14.90
C LYS A 15 -16.58 -12.93 -15.94
N PRO A 16 -15.98 -11.85 -16.43
CA PRO A 16 -14.86 -11.95 -17.36
C PRO A 16 -13.74 -12.78 -16.74
N GLY A 17 -13.08 -13.60 -17.57
CA GLY A 17 -11.98 -14.48 -17.12
C GLY A 17 -10.89 -13.69 -16.39
N LEU A 18 -10.17 -14.34 -15.49
CA LEU A 18 -9.11 -13.75 -14.67
C LEU A 18 -8.17 -12.87 -15.51
N LEU A 19 -7.72 -13.37 -16.66
CA LEU A 19 -6.83 -12.65 -17.57
C LEU A 19 -7.45 -11.32 -18.08
N LEU A 20 -8.73 -11.30 -18.43
CA LEU A 20 -9.43 -10.11 -18.90
C LEU A 20 -9.66 -9.09 -17.77
N ARG A 21 -9.84 -9.56 -16.55
CA ARG A 21 -9.90 -8.72 -15.34
C ARG A 21 -8.53 -8.11 -15.04
N LEU A 22 -7.47 -8.85 -15.30
CA LEU A 22 -6.09 -8.45 -15.13
C LEU A 22 -5.66 -7.38 -16.17
N LEU A 23 -6.14 -7.44 -17.40
CA LEU A 23 -5.75 -6.52 -18.49
C LEU A 23 -6.53 -5.19 -18.50
N ARG A 24 -7.70 -5.14 -17.85
CA ARG A 24 -8.63 -4.00 -17.90
C ARG A 24 -8.12 -2.67 -17.30
N PRO A 25 -7.24 -2.63 -16.30
CA PRO A 25 -6.76 -1.39 -15.70
C PRO A 25 -5.78 -0.58 -16.56
N SER A 26 -5.06 -1.23 -17.46
CA SER A 26 -3.89 -0.66 -18.15
C SER A 26 -4.20 0.36 -19.26
N PHE A 27 -5.46 0.47 -19.67
CA PHE A 27 -5.86 1.32 -20.81
C PHE A 27 -6.35 2.72 -20.42
N ARG A 28 -6.20 3.14 -19.16
CA ARG A 28 -6.62 4.48 -18.74
C ARG A 28 -5.49 5.48 -18.92
N ARG A 29 -5.84 6.66 -19.46
CA ARG A 29 -4.90 7.77 -19.56
C ARG A 29 -4.36 8.12 -18.18
N PRO A 30 -3.06 8.45 -18.08
CA PRO A 30 -2.49 8.95 -16.83
C PRO A 30 -3.29 10.18 -16.40
N TYR A 31 -3.80 10.15 -15.19
CA TYR A 31 -4.37 11.32 -14.53
C TYR A 31 -3.23 12.00 -13.80
N SER A 32 -2.96 13.25 -14.12
CA SER A 32 -2.07 14.08 -13.33
C SER A 32 -2.94 15.04 -12.54
N PRO A 33 -2.95 14.99 -11.20
CA PRO A 33 -3.67 15.95 -10.37
C PRO A 33 -2.94 17.30 -10.37
N SER A 34 -2.88 17.97 -11.54
CA SER A 34 -2.16 19.24 -11.74
C SER A 34 -2.59 20.35 -10.77
N ASP A 35 -3.81 20.25 -10.24
CA ASP A 35 -4.41 21.30 -9.40
C ASP A 35 -4.25 21.02 -7.89
N VAL A 36 -3.63 19.88 -7.53
CA VAL A 36 -3.36 19.55 -6.12
C VAL A 36 -2.25 20.46 -5.59
N LYS A 37 -2.53 21.14 -4.49
CA LYS A 37 -1.55 21.96 -3.76
C LYS A 37 -1.46 21.45 -2.32
N LEU A 38 -0.26 21.03 -1.95
CA LEU A 38 0.06 20.56 -0.60
C LEU A 38 0.97 21.56 0.15
N ASN A 39 0.85 22.84 -0.21
CA ASN A 39 1.72 23.90 0.31
C ASN A 39 1.70 23.94 1.84
N GLY A 40 2.89 23.86 2.42
CA GLY A 40 3.08 23.93 3.87
C GLY A 40 2.69 22.64 4.61
N ALA A 41 2.29 21.57 3.92
CA ALA A 41 1.99 20.28 4.55
C ALA A 41 3.27 19.56 5.00
N THR A 42 3.12 18.74 6.03
CA THR A 42 4.12 17.76 6.47
C THR A 42 3.66 16.36 6.08
N ALA A 43 4.51 15.64 5.35
CA ALA A 43 4.24 14.29 4.90
C ALA A 43 5.29 13.29 5.40
N LEU A 44 4.85 12.07 5.67
CA LEU A 44 5.69 10.93 6.03
C LEU A 44 5.42 9.77 5.08
N VAL A 45 6.48 9.21 4.51
CA VAL A 45 6.40 8.06 3.60
C VAL A 45 7.33 6.96 4.07
N THR A 46 6.85 5.72 4.11
CA THR A 46 7.69 4.56 4.44
C THR A 46 8.19 3.85 3.18
N GLY A 47 9.43 3.29 3.25
CA GLY A 47 10.04 2.56 2.12
C GLY A 47 10.43 3.46 0.94
N THR A 48 11.22 4.50 1.20
CA THR A 48 11.48 5.60 0.26
C THR A 48 12.80 5.50 -0.50
N THR A 49 13.58 4.45 -0.30
CA THR A 49 14.93 4.36 -0.89
C THR A 49 14.92 3.94 -2.37
N SER A 50 13.79 3.53 -2.91
CA SER A 50 13.64 3.12 -4.31
C SER A 50 12.17 3.05 -4.74
N GLY A 51 11.93 2.80 -6.03
CA GLY A 51 10.62 2.44 -6.57
C GLY A 51 9.55 3.51 -6.34
N VAL A 52 8.31 3.05 -6.12
CA VAL A 52 7.14 3.94 -5.98
C VAL A 52 7.25 4.86 -4.76
N GLY A 53 7.83 4.38 -3.65
CA GLY A 53 8.01 5.19 -2.45
C GLY A 53 8.88 6.42 -2.69
N LEU A 54 9.99 6.27 -3.42
CA LEU A 54 10.85 7.38 -3.82
C LEU A 54 10.13 8.33 -4.79
N GLU A 55 9.42 7.77 -5.77
CA GLU A 55 8.69 8.58 -6.75
C GLU A 55 7.52 9.34 -6.10
N THR A 56 6.88 8.73 -5.09
CA THR A 56 5.88 9.41 -4.26
C THR A 56 6.49 10.59 -3.49
N CYS A 57 7.71 10.46 -2.97
CA CYS A 57 8.42 11.57 -2.34
C CYS A 57 8.65 12.73 -3.31
N ARG A 58 9.11 12.45 -4.55
CA ARG A 58 9.24 13.48 -5.60
C ARG A 58 7.91 14.15 -5.90
N SER A 59 6.86 13.35 -6.05
CA SER A 59 5.53 13.86 -6.34
C SER A 59 4.98 14.73 -5.23
N LEU A 60 5.10 14.34 -3.96
CA LEU A 60 4.71 15.17 -2.81
C LEU A 60 5.44 16.51 -2.79
N LEU A 61 6.76 16.48 -3.01
CA LEU A 61 7.58 17.72 -3.06
C LEU A 61 7.19 18.63 -4.23
N SER A 62 6.92 18.07 -5.40
CA SER A 62 6.47 18.84 -6.58
C SER A 62 5.10 19.50 -6.36
N HIS A 63 4.26 18.95 -5.48
CA HIS A 63 2.98 19.53 -5.08
C HIS A 63 3.08 20.50 -3.88
N GLY A 64 4.31 20.79 -3.40
CA GLY A 64 4.54 21.86 -2.42
C GLY A 64 4.58 21.40 -0.96
N VAL A 65 4.76 20.11 -0.68
CA VAL A 65 5.04 19.64 0.69
C VAL A 65 6.26 20.37 1.24
N ALA A 66 6.12 20.97 2.42
CA ALA A 66 7.17 21.79 3.04
C ALA A 66 8.12 20.95 3.91
N GLN A 67 7.61 19.89 4.54
CA GLN A 67 8.43 18.96 5.32
C GLN A 67 8.11 17.53 4.91
N LEU A 68 9.15 16.77 4.57
CA LEU A 68 9.04 15.37 4.16
C LEU A 68 9.90 14.48 5.05
N ILE A 69 9.26 13.52 5.71
CA ILE A 69 9.92 12.46 6.46
C ILE A 69 10.00 11.22 5.58
N MET A 70 11.22 10.81 5.24
CA MET A 70 11.52 9.64 4.45
C MET A 70 12.00 8.51 5.36
N SER A 71 11.35 7.33 5.36
CA SER A 71 11.89 6.22 6.11
C SER A 71 12.83 5.35 5.28
N ALA A 72 13.90 4.90 5.90
CA ALA A 72 14.86 3.97 5.34
C ALA A 72 15.29 2.94 6.39
N ARG A 73 15.68 1.73 5.95
CA ARG A 73 16.21 0.71 6.87
C ARG A 73 17.54 1.14 7.49
N THR A 74 18.35 1.90 6.77
CA THR A 74 19.58 2.48 7.27
C THR A 74 19.67 3.96 6.91
N GLN A 75 20.17 4.77 7.84
CA GLN A 75 20.34 6.21 7.65
C GLN A 75 21.14 6.51 6.37
N LYS A 76 22.25 5.80 6.16
CA LYS A 76 23.11 6.02 4.99
C LYS A 76 22.37 5.88 3.66
N LYS A 77 21.63 4.76 3.45
CA LYS A 77 20.90 4.55 2.20
C LYS A 77 19.81 5.61 1.99
N GLY A 78 19.16 6.03 3.07
CA GLY A 78 18.17 7.10 3.00
C GLY A 78 18.81 8.43 2.63
N GLU A 79 19.93 8.80 3.24
CA GLU A 79 20.64 10.05 2.97
C GLU A 79 21.20 10.13 1.55
N ASP A 80 21.75 9.02 1.03
CA ASP A 80 22.23 8.94 -0.36
C ASP A 80 21.11 9.29 -1.36
N VAL A 81 19.87 8.88 -1.08
CA VAL A 81 18.70 9.19 -1.92
C VAL A 81 18.16 10.60 -1.65
N ALA A 82 18.09 11.01 -0.39
CA ALA A 82 17.55 12.31 0.01
C ALA A 82 18.42 13.48 -0.49
N ALA A 83 19.73 13.28 -0.64
CA ALA A 83 20.63 14.30 -1.17
C ALA A 83 20.21 14.82 -2.54
N GLY A 84 19.81 13.92 -3.46
CA GLY A 84 19.29 14.31 -4.78
C GLY A 84 17.97 15.08 -4.71
N LEU A 85 17.10 14.73 -3.77
CA LEU A 85 15.82 15.43 -3.58
C LEU A 85 16.05 16.84 -2.97
N ARG A 86 16.97 16.99 -2.01
CA ARG A 86 17.29 18.31 -1.41
C ARG A 86 17.85 19.28 -2.45
N LEU A 87 18.65 18.78 -3.41
CA LEU A 87 19.13 19.61 -4.52
C LEU A 87 17.99 20.10 -5.43
N GLN A 88 17.00 19.24 -5.70
CA GLN A 88 15.86 19.58 -6.56
C GLN A 88 14.82 20.45 -5.83
N TYR A 89 14.66 20.28 -4.53
CA TYR A 89 13.65 20.94 -3.71
C TYR A 89 14.28 21.65 -2.50
N PRO A 90 15.13 22.69 -2.71
CA PRO A 90 15.93 23.31 -1.65
C PRO A 90 15.12 24.06 -0.59
N ARG A 91 13.81 24.28 -0.83
CA ARG A 91 12.91 24.94 0.13
C ARG A 91 12.21 23.96 1.07
N ALA A 92 12.26 22.68 0.79
CA ALA A 92 11.62 21.64 1.59
C ALA A 92 12.57 21.12 2.68
N ASP A 93 12.06 20.93 3.88
CA ASP A 93 12.76 20.20 4.94
C ASP A 93 12.62 18.70 4.70
N ILE A 94 13.68 18.06 4.22
CA ILE A 94 13.69 16.62 3.90
C ILE A 94 14.55 15.90 4.92
N GLN A 95 13.91 15.09 5.76
CA GLN A 95 14.55 14.31 6.81
C GLN A 95 14.49 12.82 6.51
N VAL A 96 15.55 12.10 6.84
CA VAL A 96 15.63 10.65 6.78
C VAL A 96 15.55 10.09 8.19
N TRP A 97 14.65 9.16 8.42
CA TRP A 97 14.49 8.47 9.69
C TRP A 97 14.63 6.96 9.50
N GLU A 98 15.36 6.32 10.39
CA GLU A 98 15.49 4.85 10.37
C GLU A 98 14.18 4.18 10.78
N LEU A 99 13.84 3.12 10.05
CA LEU A 99 12.70 2.26 10.32
C LEU A 99 13.01 0.84 9.89
N GLU A 100 13.16 -0.05 10.86
CA GLU A 100 13.27 -1.49 10.63
C GLU A 100 11.92 -2.15 10.81
N MET A 101 11.32 -2.58 9.71
CA MET A 101 9.98 -3.18 9.69
C MET A 101 9.93 -4.60 10.26
N GLU A 102 11.09 -5.25 10.42
CA GLU A 102 11.19 -6.56 11.07
C GLU A 102 11.16 -6.46 12.60
N SER A 103 11.29 -5.26 13.18
CA SER A 103 11.35 -5.00 14.62
C SER A 103 10.14 -4.19 15.10
N TYR A 104 9.37 -4.72 16.03
CA TYR A 104 8.27 -3.98 16.66
C TYR A 104 8.76 -2.78 17.45
N ASP A 105 9.91 -2.90 18.14
CA ASP A 105 10.50 -1.78 18.89
C ASP A 105 10.88 -0.62 17.97
N SER A 106 11.46 -0.92 16.80
CA SER A 106 11.75 0.10 15.79
C SER A 106 10.48 0.76 15.27
N VAL A 107 9.42 -0.01 15.00
CA VAL A 107 8.13 0.48 14.55
C VAL A 107 7.49 1.41 15.58
N ILE A 108 7.52 1.03 16.85
CA ILE A 108 6.97 1.83 17.96
C ILE A 108 7.79 3.11 18.13
N ALA A 109 9.12 3.00 18.23
CA ALA A 109 10.01 4.14 18.40
C ALA A 109 9.88 5.16 17.23
N PHE A 110 9.66 4.68 16.01
CA PHE A 110 9.44 5.52 14.84
C PHE A 110 8.15 6.37 14.97
N ALA A 111 7.06 5.76 15.40
CA ALA A 111 5.79 6.46 15.61
C ALA A 111 5.85 7.42 16.82
N GLU A 112 6.52 7.01 17.91
CA GLU A 112 6.75 7.86 19.08
C GLU A 112 7.59 9.08 18.73
N ARG A 113 8.64 8.90 17.91
CA ARG A 113 9.43 10.00 17.36
C ARG A 113 8.57 10.97 16.58
N ALA A 114 7.70 10.46 15.70
CA ALA A 114 6.79 11.30 14.93
C ALA A 114 5.84 12.10 15.84
N PHE A 115 5.32 11.47 16.90
CA PHE A 115 4.49 12.15 17.88
C PHE A 115 5.25 13.22 18.66
N LYS A 116 6.49 12.95 19.06
CA LYS A 116 7.30 13.83 19.90
C LYS A 116 7.90 15.01 19.11
N ASP A 117 8.50 14.72 17.95
CA ASP A 117 9.38 15.68 17.25
C ASP A 117 8.63 16.49 16.18
N LEU A 118 7.53 15.98 15.61
CA LEU A 118 6.78 16.69 14.59
C LEU A 118 5.75 17.63 15.23
N LYS A 119 5.85 18.91 14.91
CA LYS A 119 4.84 19.90 15.32
C LYS A 119 3.55 19.75 14.52
N ARG A 120 3.66 19.25 13.29
CA ARG A 120 2.57 19.03 12.34
C ARG A 120 2.83 17.76 11.54
N LEU A 121 1.78 16.99 11.29
CA LEU A 121 1.80 15.85 10.37
C LEU A 121 0.42 15.74 9.72
N ASP A 122 0.37 15.89 8.39
CA ASP A 122 -0.89 15.91 7.64
C ASP A 122 -1.11 14.65 6.84
N ILE A 123 -0.02 14.05 6.32
CA ILE A 123 -0.07 12.94 5.39
C ILE A 123 0.88 11.84 5.84
N VAL A 124 0.37 10.62 5.93
CA VAL A 124 1.17 9.40 6.14
C VAL A 124 0.85 8.40 5.04
N ILE A 125 1.88 7.91 4.34
CA ILE A 125 1.78 6.88 3.33
C ILE A 125 2.61 5.67 3.77
N LEU A 126 1.94 4.60 4.15
CA LEU A 126 2.57 3.35 4.55
C LEU A 126 2.80 2.48 3.31
N ASN A 127 3.92 2.72 2.63
CA ASN A 127 4.31 2.07 1.39
C ASN A 127 5.34 0.96 1.58
N ALA A 128 6.10 0.97 2.68
CA ALA A 128 7.11 -0.05 2.94
C ALA A 128 6.57 -1.47 2.77
N GLY A 129 7.35 -2.30 2.12
CA GLY A 129 7.01 -3.68 1.88
C GLY A 129 8.21 -4.43 1.33
N THR A 130 8.18 -5.74 1.47
CA THR A 130 9.23 -6.63 0.95
C THR A 130 8.65 -7.74 0.11
N LEU A 131 9.45 -8.23 -0.80
CA LEU A 131 9.17 -9.40 -1.61
C LEU A 131 10.46 -10.23 -1.65
N GLN A 132 10.38 -11.46 -1.16
CA GLN A 132 11.54 -12.32 -0.97
C GLN A 132 11.32 -13.69 -1.61
N ALA A 133 12.34 -14.21 -2.31
CA ALA A 133 12.31 -15.54 -2.90
C ALA A 133 12.29 -16.59 -1.80
N ASP A 134 13.18 -16.50 -0.88
CA ASP A 134 13.34 -17.48 0.18
C ASP A 134 12.37 -17.21 1.34
N VAL A 135 11.99 -18.29 2.00
CA VAL A 135 11.21 -18.22 3.23
C VAL A 135 12.18 -18.16 4.39
N TYR A 136 12.19 -17.05 5.09
CA TYR A 136 12.98 -16.92 6.31
C TYR A 136 12.21 -16.13 7.38
N GLN A 137 12.61 -16.30 8.63
CA GLN A 137 12.05 -15.55 9.74
C GLN A 137 12.63 -14.14 9.78
N ALA A 138 11.82 -13.18 10.14
CA ALA A 138 12.24 -11.82 10.40
C ALA A 138 13.27 -11.79 11.54
N ALA A 139 14.26 -10.91 11.43
CA ALA A 139 15.43 -10.90 12.30
C ALA A 139 15.12 -10.71 13.79
N TYR A 140 14.00 -10.07 14.11
CA TYR A 140 13.62 -9.70 15.50
C TYR A 140 12.32 -10.35 15.99
N THR A 141 11.71 -11.21 15.16
CA THR A 141 10.47 -11.90 15.51
C THR A 141 10.51 -13.33 14.98
N GLU A 142 9.56 -14.17 15.41
CA GLU A 142 9.43 -15.54 14.91
C GLU A 142 8.55 -15.63 13.63
N HIS A 143 8.08 -14.48 13.12
CA HIS A 143 7.20 -14.45 11.97
C HIS A 143 7.97 -14.54 10.65
N GLU A 144 7.33 -15.07 9.61
CA GLU A 144 7.87 -15.01 8.26
C GLU A 144 8.00 -13.55 7.81
N VAL A 145 9.14 -13.20 7.19
CA VAL A 145 9.51 -11.82 6.91
C VAL A 145 8.50 -11.05 6.08
N MET A 146 7.88 -11.66 5.06
CA MET A 146 6.89 -10.97 4.24
C MET A 146 5.59 -10.74 5.02
N PHE A 147 5.21 -11.67 5.88
CA PHE A 147 4.07 -11.51 6.76
C PHE A 147 4.32 -10.44 7.82
N GLN A 148 5.52 -10.46 8.42
CA GLN A 148 5.94 -9.44 9.38
C GLN A 148 5.90 -8.04 8.78
N VAL A 149 6.60 -7.82 7.68
CA VAL A 149 6.79 -6.50 7.08
C VAL A 149 5.51 -6.01 6.39
N ASN A 150 4.93 -6.85 5.51
CA ASN A 150 3.80 -6.43 4.66
C ASN A 150 2.47 -6.37 5.42
N TYR A 151 2.34 -7.01 6.58
CA TYR A 151 1.11 -6.99 7.35
C TYR A 151 1.30 -6.52 8.80
N LEU A 152 2.01 -7.28 9.63
CA LEU A 152 2.03 -7.03 11.08
C LEU A 152 2.59 -5.65 11.43
N SER A 153 3.77 -5.32 10.93
CA SER A 153 4.41 -4.02 11.18
C SER A 153 3.66 -2.87 10.50
N THR A 154 3.13 -3.08 9.30
CA THR A 154 2.33 -2.07 8.60
C THR A 154 1.01 -1.82 9.31
N ALA A 155 0.34 -2.85 9.83
CA ALA A 155 -0.89 -2.72 10.62
C ALA A 155 -0.63 -2.00 11.96
N LEU A 156 0.49 -2.31 12.63
CA LEU A 156 0.90 -1.62 13.85
C LEU A 156 1.17 -0.14 13.58
N LEU A 157 1.96 0.17 12.54
CA LEU A 157 2.19 1.57 12.12
C LEU A 157 0.89 2.30 11.81
N ALA A 158 -0.02 1.67 11.06
CA ALA A 158 -1.30 2.28 10.72
C ALA A 158 -2.09 2.65 11.99
N ARG A 159 -2.16 1.76 12.96
CA ARG A 159 -2.83 2.01 14.24
C ARG A 159 -2.19 3.15 15.03
N LEU A 160 -0.86 3.16 15.12
CA LEU A 160 -0.11 4.22 15.81
C LEU A 160 -0.27 5.57 15.11
N PHE A 161 -0.17 5.62 13.79
CA PHE A 161 -0.27 6.87 13.03
C PHE A 161 -1.67 7.47 12.95
N VAL A 162 -2.74 6.70 13.13
CA VAL A 162 -4.09 7.28 13.33
C VAL A 162 -4.08 8.23 14.54
N HIS A 163 -3.45 7.81 15.65
CA HIS A 163 -3.34 8.65 16.85
C HIS A 163 -2.46 9.89 16.60
N VAL A 164 -1.29 9.70 15.99
CA VAL A 164 -0.37 10.83 15.70
C VAL A 164 -1.03 11.86 14.77
N LEU A 165 -1.71 11.41 13.71
CA LEU A 165 -2.41 12.29 12.77
C LEU A 165 -3.54 13.07 13.45
N ARG A 166 -4.32 12.42 14.31
CA ARG A 166 -5.41 13.09 15.04
C ARG A 166 -4.89 14.25 15.91
N GLU A 167 -3.72 14.08 16.52
CA GLU A 167 -3.13 15.08 17.42
C GLU A 167 -2.27 16.12 16.69
N ARG A 168 -1.71 15.79 15.52
CA ARG A 168 -0.69 16.59 14.84
C ARG A 168 -1.14 17.17 13.49
N SER A 169 -2.27 16.78 12.93
CA SER A 169 -2.77 17.39 11.68
C SER A 169 -3.24 18.83 11.90
N LEU A 170 -3.28 19.57 10.82
CA LEU A 170 -3.73 20.97 10.85
C LEU A 170 -5.17 21.04 11.37
N LYS A 171 -5.43 21.88 12.36
CA LYS A 171 -6.77 22.02 12.94
C LYS A 171 -7.81 22.36 11.87
N GLY A 172 -8.91 21.61 11.84
CA GLY A 172 -9.99 21.76 10.87
C GLY A 172 -9.75 21.07 9.52
N VAL A 173 -8.56 20.46 9.32
CA VAL A 173 -8.24 19.66 8.13
C VAL A 173 -7.95 18.22 8.59
N PRO A 174 -8.68 17.22 8.12
CA PRO A 174 -8.43 15.85 8.54
C PRO A 174 -7.05 15.36 8.10
N GLY A 175 -6.34 14.69 9.01
CA GLY A 175 -5.12 13.96 8.65
C GLY A 175 -5.41 12.87 7.62
N ARG A 176 -4.41 12.47 6.87
CA ARG A 176 -4.51 11.46 5.78
C ARG A 176 -3.61 10.29 6.05
N LEU A 177 -4.19 9.12 6.24
CA LEU A 177 -3.47 7.85 6.34
C LEU A 177 -3.82 6.97 5.15
N THR A 178 -2.84 6.72 4.30
CA THR A 178 -2.99 5.81 3.16
C THR A 178 -2.08 4.59 3.34
N VAL A 179 -2.67 3.41 3.27
CA VAL A 179 -1.96 2.13 3.37
C VAL A 179 -1.85 1.53 1.97
N VAL A 180 -0.64 1.17 1.56
CA VAL A 180 -0.41 0.56 0.25
C VAL A 180 -0.71 -0.94 0.29
N SER A 181 -1.64 -1.35 -0.55
CA SER A 181 -2.08 -2.72 -0.72
C SER A 181 -1.89 -3.16 -2.19
N THR A 182 -2.55 -4.20 -2.62
CA THR A 182 -2.50 -4.70 -3.99
C THR A 182 -3.89 -4.92 -4.57
N THR A 183 -4.07 -4.60 -5.86
CA THR A 183 -5.32 -4.89 -6.57
C THR A 183 -5.57 -6.40 -6.68
N MET A 184 -4.52 -7.22 -6.62
CA MET A 184 -4.67 -8.68 -6.61
C MET A 184 -5.47 -9.16 -5.39
N ALA A 185 -5.44 -8.42 -4.28
CA ALA A 185 -6.29 -8.66 -3.13
C ALA A 185 -7.79 -8.63 -3.45
N LEU A 186 -8.20 -7.76 -4.35
CA LEU A 186 -9.60 -7.63 -4.79
C LEU A 186 -10.03 -8.77 -5.73
N LEU A 187 -9.08 -9.49 -6.29
CA LEU A 187 -9.31 -10.61 -7.20
C LEU A 187 -9.26 -11.97 -6.51
N TYR A 188 -8.72 -12.01 -5.31
CA TYR A 188 -8.55 -13.23 -4.55
C TYR A 188 -9.86 -13.60 -3.86
N ASP A 189 -10.78 -14.21 -4.63
CA ASP A 189 -12.13 -14.59 -4.16
C ASP A 189 -12.12 -15.47 -2.89
N LYS A 190 -11.08 -16.27 -2.67
CA LYS A 190 -10.93 -17.10 -1.46
C LYS A 190 -10.83 -16.27 -0.18
N ILE A 191 -10.12 -15.16 -0.20
CA ILE A 191 -9.99 -14.29 0.99
C ILE A 191 -11.31 -13.59 1.28
N ARG A 192 -12.13 -13.35 0.26
CA ARG A 192 -13.40 -12.64 0.40
C ARG A 192 -14.53 -13.51 0.98
N HIS A 193 -14.46 -14.84 0.79
CA HIS A 193 -15.48 -15.78 1.26
C HIS A 193 -15.07 -16.53 2.52
N ASP A 194 -13.78 -16.70 2.73
CA ASP A 194 -13.19 -17.44 3.86
C ASP A 194 -12.30 -16.53 4.69
N LEU A 195 -12.79 -15.30 4.99
CA LEU A 195 -12.12 -14.50 6.02
C LEU A 195 -12.06 -15.33 7.30
N PRO A 196 -10.83 -15.64 7.75
CA PRO A 196 -10.67 -16.47 8.91
C PRO A 196 -11.41 -15.84 10.08
N THR A 197 -12.32 -16.59 10.68
CA THR A 197 -12.64 -16.38 12.08
C THR A 197 -11.32 -16.50 12.86
N TRP A 198 -11.24 -15.94 14.07
CA TRP A 198 -10.05 -16.09 14.92
C TRP A 198 -9.56 -17.53 15.05
N GLU A 199 -10.44 -18.52 14.88
CA GLU A 199 -10.16 -19.96 14.88
C GLU A 199 -9.40 -20.44 13.62
N SER A 200 -9.45 -19.72 12.51
CA SER A 200 -8.70 -20.03 11.29
C SER A 200 -7.39 -19.26 11.13
N MET A 201 -6.95 -18.53 12.16
CA MET A 201 -5.59 -17.92 12.23
C MET A 201 -4.49 -18.97 12.04
N ASP A 202 -4.75 -20.25 12.30
CA ASP A 202 -3.89 -21.37 11.91
C ASP A 202 -3.53 -21.38 10.43
N SER A 203 -4.40 -20.90 9.56
CA SER A 203 -4.08 -20.80 8.12
C SER A 203 -3.07 -19.67 7.83
N LEU A 204 -3.08 -18.59 8.60
CA LEU A 204 -2.08 -17.53 8.51
C LEU A 204 -0.73 -17.98 9.06
N VAL A 205 -0.73 -18.78 10.14
CA VAL A 205 0.46 -19.43 10.67
C VAL A 205 1.00 -20.47 9.69
N ARG A 206 0.14 -21.15 8.93
CA ARG A 206 0.56 -22.10 7.87
C ARG A 206 1.26 -21.41 6.69
N LEU A 207 0.96 -20.16 6.37
CA LEU A 207 1.70 -19.38 5.38
C LEU A 207 3.16 -19.13 5.79
N GLN A 208 3.47 -19.31 7.06
CA GLN A 208 4.84 -19.19 7.60
C GLN A 208 5.66 -20.48 7.43
N LYS A 209 5.02 -21.61 7.04
CA LYS A 209 5.72 -22.89 6.84
C LYS A 209 5.82 -23.15 5.34
N PRO A 210 7.03 -23.40 4.81
CA PRO A 210 7.18 -23.77 3.41
C PRO A 210 6.43 -25.07 3.16
N LYS A 211 5.35 -24.99 2.40
CA LYS A 211 4.81 -26.06 1.61
C LYS A 211 5.49 -25.95 0.26
N ASP A 212 5.39 -26.68 -0.66
CA ASP A 212 6.05 -26.74 -1.95
C ASP A 212 6.37 -25.36 -2.58
N ASN A 213 7.51 -25.26 -3.26
CA ASN A 213 7.97 -24.07 -4.03
C ASN A 213 7.10 -23.82 -5.29
N THR A 214 5.79 -23.74 -5.13
CA THR A 214 4.84 -23.50 -6.22
C THR A 214 4.64 -21.98 -6.42
N VAL A 215 4.30 -21.58 -7.64
CA VAL A 215 3.94 -20.18 -7.96
C VAL A 215 2.77 -19.70 -7.11
N GLU A 216 1.81 -20.60 -6.80
CA GLU A 216 0.67 -20.29 -5.95
C GLU A 216 1.10 -19.93 -4.54
N PHE A 217 2.00 -20.70 -3.93
CA PHE A 217 2.54 -20.43 -2.61
C PHE A 217 3.24 -19.04 -2.55
N TRP A 218 3.99 -18.70 -3.60
CA TRP A 218 4.64 -17.42 -3.75
C TRP A 218 3.66 -16.26 -3.81
N LEU A 219 2.65 -16.39 -4.67
CA LEU A 219 1.61 -15.38 -4.81
C LEU A 219 0.83 -15.22 -3.50
N GLU A 220 0.54 -16.32 -2.80
CA GLU A 220 -0.15 -16.28 -1.51
C GLU A 220 0.66 -15.50 -0.46
N ARG A 221 1.94 -15.76 -0.33
CA ARG A 221 2.82 -15.04 0.61
C ARG A 221 2.87 -13.53 0.36
N PHE A 222 2.70 -13.09 -0.87
CA PHE A 222 2.70 -11.67 -1.21
C PHE A 222 1.30 -11.05 -1.11
N ILE A 223 0.29 -11.74 -1.64
CA ILE A 223 -1.06 -11.19 -1.77
C ILE A 223 -1.80 -11.20 -0.44
N VAL A 224 -1.72 -12.31 0.32
CA VAL A 224 -2.50 -12.47 1.56
C VAL A 224 -2.17 -11.41 2.60
N PRO A 225 -0.89 -11.17 2.98
CA PRO A 225 -0.56 -10.12 3.94
C PRO A 225 -1.08 -8.75 3.55
N ARG A 226 -0.92 -8.38 2.28
CA ARG A 226 -1.40 -7.10 1.77
C ARG A 226 -2.93 -7.02 1.68
N SER A 227 -3.60 -8.15 1.49
CA SER A 227 -5.07 -8.21 1.49
C SER A 227 -5.65 -7.98 2.88
N LEU A 228 -5.00 -8.50 3.91
CA LEU A 228 -5.39 -8.29 5.30
C LEU A 228 -5.34 -6.82 5.71
N LEU A 229 -4.52 -6.00 5.06
CA LEU A 229 -4.49 -4.55 5.30
C LEU A 229 -5.82 -3.86 4.99
N HIS A 230 -6.65 -4.40 4.10
CA HIS A 230 -7.99 -3.86 3.86
C HIS A 230 -8.90 -3.99 5.08
N ILE A 231 -8.73 -5.07 5.86
CA ILE A 231 -9.46 -5.27 7.12
C ILE A 231 -8.98 -4.25 8.14
N VAL A 232 -7.66 -4.03 8.23
CA VAL A 232 -7.07 -3.03 9.12
C VAL A 232 -7.59 -1.63 8.79
N VAL A 233 -7.60 -1.25 7.51
CA VAL A 233 -8.14 0.05 7.05
C VAL A 233 -9.61 0.20 7.39
N TYR A 234 -10.40 -0.85 7.19
CA TYR A 234 -11.82 -0.85 7.55
C TYR A 234 -12.03 -0.72 9.06
N ASP A 235 -11.31 -1.49 9.87
CA ASP A 235 -11.42 -1.43 11.33
C ASP A 235 -10.99 -0.06 11.88
N LEU A 236 -9.88 0.47 11.41
CA LEU A 236 -9.40 1.80 11.79
C LEU A 236 -10.39 2.90 11.40
N SER A 237 -11.03 2.79 10.24
CA SER A 237 -12.05 3.76 9.82
C SER A 237 -13.27 3.79 10.73
N ARG A 238 -13.53 2.73 11.47
CA ARG A 238 -14.61 2.69 12.47
C ARG A 238 -14.20 3.25 13.83
N SER A 239 -12.91 3.38 14.06
CA SER A 239 -12.36 3.86 15.34
C SER A 239 -12.06 5.37 15.36
N VAL A 240 -12.09 6.04 14.20
CA VAL A 240 -11.80 7.49 14.08
C VAL A 240 -12.77 8.15 13.10
N SER A 241 -13.16 9.39 13.40
CA SER A 241 -14.02 10.15 12.51
C SER A 241 -13.30 10.57 11.23
N PRO A 242 -13.93 10.52 10.04
CA PRO A 242 -13.34 11.06 8.81
C PRO A 242 -13.17 12.58 8.81
N SER A 243 -13.67 13.27 9.83
CA SER A 243 -13.37 14.68 10.07
C SER A 243 -12.08 14.90 10.84
N GLU A 244 -11.55 13.88 11.51
CA GLU A 244 -10.26 13.91 12.22
C GLU A 244 -9.17 13.28 11.36
N VAL A 245 -9.37 12.04 10.89
CA VAL A 245 -8.41 11.31 10.04
C VAL A 245 -9.16 10.54 8.96
N ILE A 246 -8.80 10.74 7.70
CA ILE A 246 -9.26 9.90 6.60
C ILE A 246 -8.26 8.74 6.45
N VAL A 247 -8.74 7.52 6.66
CA VAL A 247 -7.97 6.29 6.52
C VAL A 247 -8.44 5.58 5.26
N ASN A 248 -7.55 5.30 4.31
CA ASN A 248 -7.88 4.56 3.10
C ASN A 248 -6.74 3.62 2.68
N ALA A 249 -7.01 2.73 1.74
CA ALA A 249 -5.99 1.92 1.09
C ALA A 249 -5.82 2.37 -0.36
N VAL A 250 -4.58 2.34 -0.88
CA VAL A 250 -4.31 2.42 -2.30
C VAL A 250 -3.89 1.06 -2.82
N CYS A 251 -4.55 0.60 -3.88
CA CYS A 251 -4.35 -0.72 -4.45
C CYS A 251 -3.58 -0.62 -5.75
N GLU A 252 -2.31 -1.00 -5.70
CA GLU A 252 -1.48 -1.03 -6.88
C GLU A 252 -1.68 -2.32 -7.69
N TRP A 253 -1.72 -2.13 -8.99
CA TRP A 253 -1.63 -3.16 -10.01
C TRP A 253 -0.15 -3.39 -10.38
N SER A 254 0.10 -4.22 -11.36
CA SER A 254 1.44 -4.43 -11.91
C SER A 254 2.16 -3.11 -12.19
N ILE A 255 3.33 -2.92 -11.62
CA ILE A 255 4.19 -1.76 -11.82
C ILE A 255 5.43 -2.24 -12.58
N ARG A 256 5.82 -1.50 -13.63
CA ARG A 256 7.06 -1.78 -14.38
C ARG A 256 8.27 -1.52 -13.48
N ASP A 257 9.34 -2.21 -13.76
CA ASP A 257 10.65 -1.98 -13.13
C ASP A 257 10.66 -2.14 -11.61
N THR A 258 9.78 -3.02 -11.08
CA THR A 258 9.83 -3.42 -9.68
C THR A 258 10.72 -4.64 -9.48
N GLN A 259 11.23 -4.81 -8.26
CA GLN A 259 12.05 -5.97 -7.88
C GLN A 259 11.33 -7.32 -8.05
N LEU A 260 10.02 -7.33 -8.29
CA LEU A 260 9.23 -8.53 -8.60
C LEU A 260 9.82 -9.30 -9.80
N HIS A 261 10.36 -8.59 -10.79
CA HIS A 261 10.95 -9.23 -11.96
C HIS A 261 12.23 -10.01 -11.65
N ASN A 262 13.06 -9.52 -10.74
CA ASN A 262 14.31 -10.16 -10.36
C ASN A 262 14.07 -11.48 -9.59
N LEU A 263 12.94 -11.60 -8.93
CA LEU A 263 12.59 -12.78 -8.14
C LEU A 263 12.08 -13.95 -8.99
N ILE A 264 11.53 -13.66 -10.16
CA ILE A 264 10.99 -14.68 -11.08
C ILE A 264 12.07 -15.13 -12.10
N GLU A 265 13.29 -14.59 -12.03
CA GLU A 265 14.38 -14.92 -12.97
C GLU A 265 14.67 -16.42 -13.03
N HIS A 266 14.56 -17.13 -11.92
CA HIS A 266 14.77 -18.58 -11.85
C HIS A 266 13.65 -19.39 -12.49
N MET A 267 12.52 -18.75 -12.89
CA MET A 267 11.35 -19.38 -13.52
C MET A 267 11.21 -18.88 -14.96
N SER A 268 12.10 -19.34 -15.86
CA SER A 268 12.36 -18.75 -17.19
C SER A 268 11.13 -18.43 -18.04
N TRP A 269 10.11 -19.30 -18.14
CA TRP A 269 8.91 -19.03 -18.95
C TRP A 269 7.94 -18.05 -18.25
N LEU A 270 7.79 -18.16 -16.94
CA LEU A 270 6.91 -17.29 -16.15
C LEU A 270 7.52 -15.89 -16.05
N HIS A 271 8.84 -15.78 -15.89
CA HIS A 271 9.60 -14.54 -15.94
C HIS A 271 9.39 -13.82 -17.29
N PHE A 272 9.53 -14.55 -18.38
CA PHE A 272 9.34 -13.99 -19.73
C PHE A 272 7.91 -13.48 -19.95
N THR A 273 6.89 -14.26 -19.60
CA THR A 273 5.48 -13.87 -19.79
C THR A 273 5.07 -12.71 -18.87
N THR A 274 5.51 -12.72 -17.60
CA THR A 274 5.21 -11.63 -16.67
C THR A 274 5.97 -10.36 -17.00
N LYS A 275 7.21 -10.45 -17.47
CA LYS A 275 8.01 -9.31 -17.94
C LYS A 275 7.35 -8.65 -19.16
N ILE A 276 6.91 -9.44 -20.14
CA ILE A 276 6.17 -8.91 -21.31
C ILE A 276 4.84 -8.28 -20.85
N ALA A 277 4.07 -8.97 -20.01
CA ALA A 277 2.80 -8.47 -19.53
C ALA A 277 2.96 -7.18 -18.72
N SER A 278 3.96 -7.09 -17.86
CA SER A 278 4.22 -5.86 -17.09
C SER A 278 4.77 -4.74 -17.96
N ALA A 279 5.61 -5.04 -18.95
CA ALA A 279 6.10 -4.04 -19.90
C ALA A 279 4.98 -3.44 -20.76
N LEU A 280 4.02 -4.27 -21.17
CA LEU A 280 2.88 -3.84 -21.99
C LEU A 280 1.77 -3.19 -21.17
N PHE A 281 1.51 -3.68 -19.96
CA PHE A 281 0.32 -3.34 -19.19
C PHE A 281 0.60 -2.76 -17.80
N GLY A 282 1.86 -2.76 -17.36
CA GLY A 282 2.27 -2.21 -16.06
C GLY A 282 2.29 -0.68 -16.08
N LYS A 283 1.96 -0.08 -14.93
CA LYS A 283 2.14 1.36 -14.70
C LYS A 283 3.62 1.72 -14.57
N SER A 284 3.98 2.95 -14.96
CA SER A 284 5.29 3.49 -14.57
C SER A 284 5.31 3.84 -13.08
N LEU A 285 6.49 4.09 -12.52
CA LEU A 285 6.63 4.52 -11.12
C LEU A 285 5.91 5.84 -10.87
N GLU A 286 5.97 6.78 -11.83
CA GLU A 286 5.27 8.06 -11.75
C GLU A 286 3.74 7.86 -11.73
N GLN A 287 3.22 6.98 -12.58
CA GLN A 287 1.78 6.68 -12.60
C GLN A 287 1.30 6.07 -11.28
N ALA A 288 2.10 5.18 -10.68
CA ALA A 288 1.79 4.61 -9.39
C ALA A 288 1.86 5.67 -8.26
N ALA A 289 2.86 6.54 -8.29
CA ALA A 289 2.95 7.67 -7.35
C ALA A 289 1.75 8.62 -7.47
N GLN A 290 1.23 8.84 -8.68
CA GLN A 290 0.02 9.65 -8.88
C GLN A 290 -1.23 9.02 -8.25
N ASP A 291 -1.37 7.69 -8.22
CA ASP A 291 -2.45 7.04 -7.47
C ASP A 291 -2.33 7.35 -5.97
N TYR A 292 -1.11 7.40 -5.43
CA TYR A 292 -0.91 7.74 -4.01
C TYR A 292 -1.27 9.21 -3.72
N ILE A 293 -0.86 10.13 -4.60
CA ILE A 293 -1.25 11.54 -4.50
C ILE A 293 -2.78 11.68 -4.58
N HIS A 294 -3.42 10.96 -5.50
CA HIS A 294 -4.87 10.95 -5.62
C HIS A 294 -5.55 10.50 -4.32
N ALA A 295 -5.04 9.42 -3.71
CA ALA A 295 -5.58 8.88 -2.46
C ALA A 295 -5.45 9.86 -1.27
N VAL A 296 -4.34 10.59 -1.18
CA VAL A 296 -4.08 11.50 -0.04
C VAL A 296 -4.57 12.93 -0.25
N ALA A 297 -4.79 13.37 -1.49
CA ALA A 297 -5.03 14.77 -1.78
C ALA A 297 -6.34 15.04 -2.55
N VAL A 298 -6.81 14.09 -3.36
CA VAL A 298 -8.00 14.26 -4.19
C VAL A 298 -9.22 13.59 -3.55
N GLU A 299 -9.05 12.37 -3.07
CA GLU A 299 -10.15 11.64 -2.46
C GLU A 299 -10.55 12.26 -1.11
N GLY A 300 -11.85 12.47 -0.96
CA GLY A 300 -12.44 13.06 0.23
C GLY A 300 -12.85 12.02 1.28
N LYS A 301 -13.75 12.44 2.17
CA LYS A 301 -14.31 11.60 3.24
C LYS A 301 -14.97 10.32 2.74
N ASN A 302 -15.40 10.27 1.49
CA ASN A 302 -16.02 9.09 0.86
C ASN A 302 -15.02 7.94 0.69
N SER A 303 -13.71 8.20 0.76
CA SER A 303 -12.67 7.18 0.68
C SER A 303 -12.33 6.56 2.05
N HIS A 304 -12.92 7.06 3.12
CA HIS A 304 -12.65 6.58 4.47
C HIS A 304 -13.12 5.13 4.66
N GLY A 305 -12.18 4.25 5.00
CA GLY A 305 -12.40 2.81 5.09
C GLY A 305 -12.40 2.07 3.75
N GLU A 306 -12.17 2.76 2.63
CA GLU A 306 -12.28 2.20 1.30
C GLU A 306 -10.91 1.98 0.63
N ALA A 307 -10.93 1.14 -0.40
CA ALA A 307 -9.78 0.90 -1.27
C ALA A 307 -9.87 1.76 -2.53
N ILE A 308 -8.76 2.37 -2.92
CA ILE A 308 -8.64 3.20 -4.12
C ILE A 308 -7.73 2.48 -5.11
N GLY A 309 -8.14 2.36 -6.34
CA GLY A 309 -7.32 1.80 -7.41
C GLY A 309 -7.66 2.47 -8.74
N ASN A 310 -6.64 2.79 -9.53
CA ASN A 310 -6.81 3.49 -10.80
C ASN A 310 -7.69 4.76 -10.65
N PHE A 311 -7.37 5.61 -9.67
CA PHE A 311 -8.06 6.88 -9.38
C PHE A 311 -9.57 6.73 -9.08
N LYS A 312 -10.00 5.61 -8.52
CA LYS A 312 -11.40 5.35 -8.15
C LYS A 312 -11.51 4.52 -6.90
N ILE A 313 -12.49 4.85 -6.09
CA ILE A 313 -12.91 4.01 -4.98
C ILE A 313 -13.42 2.69 -5.56
N GLN A 314 -12.83 1.59 -5.12
CA GLN A 314 -13.22 0.24 -5.47
C GLN A 314 -14.37 -0.17 -4.55
N LYS A 315 -15.58 -0.27 -5.09
CA LYS A 315 -16.73 -0.75 -4.31
C LYS A 315 -16.50 -2.23 -3.93
N ARG A 316 -16.73 -2.52 -2.67
CA ARG A 316 -16.71 -3.88 -2.10
C ARG A 316 -17.77 -4.78 -2.73
#